data_7df9467650dab2bb763b1147cef78c79
#
_entry.id   7df9467650dab2bb763b1147cef78c79
#
_cell.length_a   1.000
_cell.length_b   1.000
_cell.length_c   1.000
_cell.angle_alpha   90.00
_cell.angle_beta   90.00
_cell.angle_gamma   90.00
#
_symmetry.space_group_name_H-M   'P 1'
#
loop_
_entity.id
_entity.type
_entity.pdbx_description
1 polymer ?
#
loop_
_entity_poly.entity_id
_entity_poly.type
_entity_poly.pdbx_seq_one_letter_code
_entity_poly.pdbx_strand_id
1 'polypeptide(L)'
;MSLQLCAAQLNFVVGDMAGNAQRIIDCAREAYQRGVRLVLTPELSICGYAAEDLFLRPSFITACDRALEQVAQALADLKGLHVVVGHPSGGDARTRSVAVPERYNMASVVCEGRIVASYAKRELPNYQVFDERRYFVAGQTPCVFEVEGVRVGLLICEDAWFAQPAEQAKAAGAELLAVINASPFHVGKGDEREQAMRERVRQTGLPLVYAHLVGGQDEVVFEGRSFALDADGTLVG
;
A
#
# COMPACT_ATOMS: atom_id res chain seq x y z
N MET A 1 -2.89 24.90 6.94
CA MET A 1 -3.54 24.23 5.79
C MET A 1 -3.79 22.79 6.21
N SER A 2 -4.90 22.17 5.82
CA SER A 2 -5.20 20.77 6.14
C SER A 2 -4.86 19.91 4.91
N LEU A 3 -4.09 18.83 5.07
CA LEU A 3 -3.83 17.87 4.01
C LEU A 3 -5.14 17.18 3.59
N GLN A 4 -5.51 17.28 2.32
CA GLN A 4 -6.62 16.54 1.75
C GLN A 4 -6.10 15.19 1.23
N LEU A 5 -6.69 14.09 1.69
CA LEU A 5 -6.29 12.74 1.30
C LEU A 5 -7.47 11.89 0.83
N CYS A 6 -7.18 10.84 0.07
CA CYS A 6 -8.15 9.88 -0.45
C CYS A 6 -7.65 8.45 -0.19
N ALA A 7 -8.44 7.64 0.49
CA ALA A 7 -8.29 6.19 0.52
C ALA A 7 -9.09 5.61 -0.66
N ALA A 8 -8.39 5.17 -1.70
CA ALA A 8 -8.99 4.67 -2.93
C ALA A 8 -9.48 3.22 -2.73
N GLN A 9 -10.78 3.06 -2.48
CA GLN A 9 -11.40 1.73 -2.35
C GLN A 9 -11.82 1.22 -3.72
N LEU A 10 -10.93 0.50 -4.39
CA LEU A 10 -11.10 0.06 -5.77
C LEU A 10 -11.01 -1.47 -5.88
N ASN A 11 -11.68 -2.01 -6.93
CA ASN A 11 -11.57 -3.42 -7.30
C ASN A 11 -10.46 -3.58 -8.35
N PHE A 12 -9.40 -4.28 -7.98
CA PHE A 12 -8.27 -4.60 -8.86
C PHE A 12 -8.34 -6.06 -9.30
N VAL A 13 -8.12 -6.31 -10.59
CA VAL A 13 -8.19 -7.64 -11.19
C VAL A 13 -6.81 -8.26 -11.24
N VAL A 14 -6.67 -9.49 -10.75
CA VAL A 14 -5.39 -10.22 -10.79
C VAL A 14 -4.92 -10.40 -12.23
N GLY A 15 -3.69 -9.95 -12.50
CA GLY A 15 -3.05 -10.07 -13.80
C GLY A 15 -3.43 -9.00 -14.84
N ASP A 16 -4.40 -8.13 -14.56
CA ASP A 16 -4.78 -7.00 -15.44
C ASP A 16 -4.00 -5.73 -15.09
N MET A 17 -2.67 -5.76 -15.27
CA MET A 17 -1.81 -4.63 -14.92
C MET A 17 -2.20 -3.35 -15.65
N ALA A 18 -2.60 -3.44 -16.92
CA ALA A 18 -2.98 -2.26 -17.72
C ALA A 18 -4.31 -1.65 -17.23
N GLY A 19 -5.34 -2.48 -16.99
CA GLY A 19 -6.62 -2.01 -16.46
C GLY A 19 -6.50 -1.49 -15.03
N ASN A 20 -5.68 -2.12 -14.19
CA ASN A 20 -5.43 -1.66 -12.83
C ASN A 20 -4.68 -0.32 -12.81
N ALA A 21 -3.64 -0.16 -13.64
CA ALA A 21 -2.94 1.11 -13.80
C ALA A 21 -3.90 2.23 -14.25
N GLN A 22 -4.79 1.95 -15.19
CA GLN A 22 -5.77 2.93 -15.65
C GLN A 22 -6.74 3.34 -14.54
N ARG A 23 -7.25 2.38 -13.72
CA ARG A 23 -8.09 2.69 -12.55
C ARG A 23 -7.39 3.58 -11.54
N ILE A 24 -6.09 3.34 -11.29
CA ILE A 24 -5.27 4.19 -10.41
C ILE A 24 -5.17 5.61 -10.98
N ILE A 25 -4.86 5.74 -12.27
CA ILE A 25 -4.72 7.03 -12.96
C ILE A 25 -6.03 7.82 -12.90
N ASP A 26 -7.14 7.18 -13.22
CA ASP A 26 -8.46 7.84 -13.25
C ASP A 26 -8.86 8.32 -11.84
N CYS A 27 -8.70 7.46 -10.83
CA CYS A 27 -8.95 7.82 -9.43
C CYS A 27 -8.05 8.98 -8.96
N ALA A 28 -6.76 8.94 -9.29
CA ALA A 28 -5.81 9.99 -8.91
C ALA A 28 -6.15 11.33 -9.55
N ARG A 29 -6.55 11.35 -10.83
CA ARG A 29 -6.98 12.56 -11.55
C ARG A 29 -8.26 13.14 -10.97
N GLU A 30 -9.26 12.30 -10.68
CA GLU A 30 -10.51 12.73 -10.04
C GLU A 30 -10.23 13.28 -8.63
N ALA A 31 -9.44 12.61 -7.81
CA ALA A 31 -9.06 13.06 -6.48
C ALA A 31 -8.33 14.42 -6.54
N TYR A 32 -7.40 14.60 -7.49
CA TYR A 32 -6.68 15.85 -7.69
C TYR A 32 -7.59 17.03 -7.98
N GLN A 33 -8.61 16.82 -8.85
CA GLN A 33 -9.61 17.85 -9.18
C GLN A 33 -10.44 18.28 -7.95
N ARG A 34 -10.57 17.41 -6.95
CA ARG A 34 -11.23 17.67 -5.67
C ARG A 34 -10.30 18.29 -4.61
N GLY A 35 -9.07 18.64 -4.97
CA GLY A 35 -8.09 19.26 -4.07
C GLY A 35 -7.25 18.27 -3.26
N VAL A 36 -7.40 16.96 -3.49
CA VAL A 36 -6.60 15.91 -2.81
C VAL A 36 -5.12 16.04 -3.22
N ARG A 37 -4.23 15.79 -2.27
CA ARG A 37 -2.77 15.78 -2.48
C ARG A 37 -2.10 14.47 -2.10
N LEU A 38 -2.82 13.56 -1.41
CA LEU A 38 -2.37 12.22 -1.10
C LEU A 38 -3.45 11.20 -1.46
N VAL A 39 -3.15 10.28 -2.36
CA VAL A 39 -4.02 9.13 -2.70
C VAL A 39 -3.33 7.85 -2.25
N LEU A 40 -4.04 7.02 -1.51
CA LEU A 40 -3.60 5.68 -1.11
C LEU A 40 -4.37 4.65 -1.92
N THR A 41 -3.68 3.82 -2.68
CA THR A 41 -4.28 2.63 -3.30
C THR A 41 -4.06 1.40 -2.41
N PRO A 42 -4.87 0.34 -2.52
CA PRO A 42 -4.67 -0.90 -1.78
C PRO A 42 -3.32 -1.58 -2.03
N GLU A 43 -2.98 -2.51 -1.15
CA GLU A 43 -1.84 -3.42 -1.30
C GLU A 43 -1.90 -4.16 -2.64
N LEU A 44 -0.75 -4.29 -3.33
CA LEU A 44 -0.60 -4.98 -4.62
C LEU A 44 -1.57 -4.51 -5.72
N SER A 45 -2.00 -3.26 -5.68
CA SER A 45 -3.01 -2.68 -6.58
C SER A 45 -2.63 -2.77 -8.06
N ILE A 46 -1.34 -2.76 -8.41
CA ILE A 46 -0.91 -2.93 -9.82
C ILE A 46 -1.30 -4.29 -10.39
N CYS A 47 -1.14 -5.35 -9.62
CA CYS A 47 -1.35 -6.72 -10.14
C CYS A 47 -2.60 -7.41 -9.60
N GLY A 48 -3.30 -6.81 -8.63
CA GLY A 48 -4.36 -7.45 -7.87
C GLY A 48 -3.84 -8.44 -6.81
N TYR A 49 -4.66 -8.74 -5.80
CA TYR A 49 -4.35 -9.65 -4.68
C TYR A 49 -5.37 -10.81 -4.67
N ALA A 50 -4.97 -12.08 -4.51
CA ALA A 50 -3.62 -12.61 -4.42
C ALA A 50 -3.20 -13.20 -5.78
N ALA A 51 -2.03 -12.78 -6.28
CA ALA A 51 -1.53 -13.28 -7.57
C ALA A 51 -0.71 -14.59 -7.43
N GLU A 52 -0.49 -15.07 -6.22
CA GLU A 52 0.09 -16.38 -5.88
C GLU A 52 1.37 -16.71 -6.67
N ASP A 53 1.43 -17.89 -7.31
CA ASP A 53 2.60 -18.37 -8.06
C ASP A 53 2.95 -17.49 -9.28
N LEU A 54 2.10 -16.54 -9.68
CA LEU A 54 2.48 -15.54 -10.66
C LEU A 54 3.64 -14.67 -10.19
N PHE A 55 3.76 -14.41 -8.89
CA PHE A 55 4.90 -13.68 -8.31
C PHE A 55 6.25 -14.39 -8.57
N LEU A 56 6.26 -15.70 -8.81
CA LEU A 56 7.48 -16.45 -9.11
C LEU A 56 7.95 -16.26 -10.57
N ARG A 57 7.13 -15.65 -11.43
CA ARG A 57 7.43 -15.44 -12.85
C ARG A 57 8.12 -14.10 -13.07
N PRO A 58 9.38 -14.06 -13.57
CA PRO A 58 10.08 -12.79 -13.85
C PRO A 58 9.32 -11.86 -14.79
N SER A 59 8.64 -12.43 -15.81
CA SER A 59 7.84 -11.65 -16.76
C SER A 59 6.66 -10.94 -16.10
N PHE A 60 6.05 -11.53 -15.06
CA PHE A 60 4.97 -10.92 -14.29
C PHE A 60 5.48 -9.71 -13.50
N ILE A 61 6.62 -9.85 -12.81
CA ILE A 61 7.25 -8.75 -12.08
C ILE A 61 7.63 -7.61 -13.05
N THR A 62 8.26 -7.93 -14.18
CA THR A 62 8.61 -6.92 -15.20
C THR A 62 7.36 -6.20 -15.75
N ALA A 63 6.23 -6.90 -15.90
CA ALA A 63 4.99 -6.26 -16.33
C ALA A 63 4.42 -5.32 -15.25
N CYS A 64 4.55 -5.67 -13.98
CA CYS A 64 4.16 -4.79 -12.86
C CYS A 64 5.05 -3.53 -12.81
N ASP A 65 6.37 -3.67 -12.98
CA ASP A 65 7.30 -2.53 -13.01
C ASP A 65 6.94 -1.54 -14.13
N ARG A 66 6.65 -2.04 -15.34
CA ARG A 66 6.21 -1.21 -16.47
C ARG A 66 4.88 -0.50 -16.21
N ALA A 67 3.94 -1.19 -15.57
CA ALA A 67 2.64 -0.58 -15.23
C ALA A 67 2.80 0.52 -14.18
N LEU A 68 3.69 0.36 -13.19
CA LEU A 68 4.02 1.40 -12.23
C LEU A 68 4.67 2.62 -12.91
N GLU A 69 5.61 2.39 -13.85
CA GLU A 69 6.21 3.46 -14.65
C GLU A 69 5.14 4.21 -15.48
N GLN A 70 4.18 3.48 -16.07
CA GLN A 70 3.06 4.06 -16.80
C GLN A 70 2.21 4.97 -15.89
N VAL A 71 1.88 4.52 -14.68
CA VAL A 71 1.16 5.34 -13.68
C VAL A 71 1.95 6.60 -13.37
N ALA A 72 3.25 6.48 -13.10
CA ALA A 72 4.11 7.62 -12.80
C ALA A 72 4.10 8.66 -13.95
N GLN A 73 4.33 8.22 -15.16
CA GLN A 73 4.35 9.09 -16.34
C GLN A 73 3.00 9.76 -16.61
N ALA A 74 1.91 9.01 -16.47
CA ALA A 74 0.55 9.53 -16.69
C ALA A 74 0.13 10.60 -15.67
N LEU A 75 0.74 10.63 -14.49
CA LEU A 75 0.44 11.58 -13.41
C LEU A 75 1.46 12.73 -13.30
N ALA A 76 2.38 12.85 -14.25
CA ALA A 76 3.49 13.83 -14.19
C ALA A 76 3.03 15.29 -14.21
N ASP A 77 1.85 15.56 -14.77
CA ASP A 77 1.25 16.89 -14.85
C ASP A 77 0.53 17.32 -13.55
N LEU A 78 0.26 16.41 -12.63
CA LEU A 78 -0.49 16.65 -11.39
C LEU A 78 0.45 17.13 -10.27
N LYS A 79 0.72 18.44 -10.26
CA LYS A 79 1.70 19.07 -9.35
C LYS A 79 1.34 18.90 -7.88
N GLY A 80 2.31 18.40 -7.08
CA GLY A 80 2.16 18.20 -5.65
C GLY A 80 1.29 17.00 -5.24
N LEU A 81 0.69 16.27 -6.21
CA LEU A 81 -0.03 15.02 -5.91
C LEU A 81 0.95 13.89 -5.63
N HIS A 82 0.76 13.22 -4.50
CA HIS A 82 1.44 11.98 -4.14
C HIS A 82 0.45 10.81 -4.22
N VAL A 83 0.84 9.75 -4.92
CA VAL A 83 0.02 8.53 -5.04
C VAL A 83 0.82 7.35 -4.51
N VAL A 84 0.33 6.71 -3.46
CA VAL A 84 0.90 5.47 -2.92
C VAL A 84 0.34 4.31 -3.70
N VAL A 85 1.21 3.55 -4.35
CA VAL A 85 0.84 2.44 -5.23
C VAL A 85 1.42 1.14 -4.69
N GLY A 86 0.56 0.16 -4.40
CA GLY A 86 0.96 -1.19 -3.99
C GLY A 86 1.37 -2.03 -5.21
N HIS A 87 2.55 -2.67 -5.17
CA HIS A 87 3.05 -3.49 -6.28
C HIS A 87 4.09 -4.52 -5.81
N PRO A 88 4.28 -5.65 -6.52
CA PRO A 88 5.45 -6.51 -6.31
C PRO A 88 6.66 -5.91 -7.02
N SER A 89 7.85 -6.10 -6.47
CA SER A 89 9.11 -5.70 -7.14
C SER A 89 10.18 -6.79 -7.03
N GLY A 90 11.03 -6.91 -8.03
CA GLY A 90 12.24 -7.72 -7.97
C GLY A 90 13.39 -6.94 -7.33
N GLY A 91 14.16 -7.59 -6.44
CA GLY A 91 15.39 -7.01 -5.88
C GLY A 91 16.49 -6.83 -6.96
N ASP A 92 17.49 -6.01 -6.66
CA ASP A 92 18.61 -5.74 -7.57
C ASP A 92 19.36 -7.05 -7.92
N ALA A 93 19.40 -7.35 -9.20
CA ALA A 93 20.09 -8.53 -9.74
C ALA A 93 21.60 -8.55 -9.43
N ARG A 94 22.18 -7.41 -9.04
CA ARG A 94 23.62 -7.24 -8.81
C ARG A 94 24.13 -7.77 -7.47
N THR A 95 23.24 -8.09 -6.52
CA THR A 95 23.62 -8.55 -5.16
C THR A 95 23.69 -10.06 -5.00
N ARG A 96 23.76 -10.89 -6.07
CA ARG A 96 23.43 -12.31 -5.98
C ARG A 96 24.56 -13.31 -6.17
N SER A 97 24.66 -14.17 -5.15
CA SER A 97 25.16 -15.53 -5.29
C SER A 97 24.04 -16.61 -5.27
N VAL A 98 22.76 -16.26 -5.37
CA VAL A 98 21.64 -17.20 -5.16
C VAL A 98 20.77 -17.31 -6.41
N ALA A 99 20.35 -18.52 -6.74
CA ALA A 99 19.58 -18.87 -7.94
C ALA A 99 18.15 -18.27 -7.97
N VAL A 100 17.61 -17.78 -6.85
CA VAL A 100 16.26 -17.24 -6.74
C VAL A 100 16.33 -15.72 -6.50
N PRO A 101 15.72 -14.90 -7.36
CA PRO A 101 15.63 -13.48 -7.16
C PRO A 101 14.85 -13.12 -5.91
N GLU A 102 15.37 -12.22 -5.09
CA GLU A 102 14.61 -11.58 -4.02
C GLU A 102 13.45 -10.81 -4.64
N ARG A 103 12.28 -10.91 -4.01
CA ARG A 103 11.08 -10.15 -4.38
C ARG A 103 10.50 -9.52 -3.14
N TYR A 104 9.85 -8.41 -3.32
CA TYR A 104 9.27 -7.63 -2.24
C TYR A 104 7.82 -7.26 -2.54
N ASN A 105 6.97 -7.28 -1.53
CA ASN A 105 5.68 -6.62 -1.53
C ASN A 105 5.93 -5.14 -1.18
N MET A 106 5.68 -4.24 -2.12
CA MET A 106 6.11 -2.84 -2.05
C MET A 106 4.96 -1.87 -2.05
N ALA A 107 5.19 -0.72 -1.42
CA ALA A 107 4.43 0.51 -1.63
C ALA A 107 5.40 1.59 -2.17
N SER A 108 5.14 2.08 -3.37
CA SER A 108 5.91 3.19 -3.95
C SER A 108 5.08 4.46 -4.01
N VAL A 109 5.71 5.58 -3.67
CA VAL A 109 5.11 6.92 -3.74
C VAL A 109 5.47 7.56 -5.06
N VAL A 110 4.48 7.77 -5.89
CA VAL A 110 4.60 8.45 -7.18
C VAL A 110 4.26 9.93 -6.99
N CYS A 111 5.14 10.80 -7.46
CA CYS A 111 4.94 12.25 -7.49
C CYS A 111 5.61 12.84 -8.73
N GLU A 112 4.88 13.68 -9.48
CA GLU A 112 5.39 14.41 -10.65
C GLU A 112 6.21 13.54 -11.63
N GLY A 113 5.70 12.38 -11.97
CA GLY A 113 6.32 11.48 -12.95
C GLY A 113 7.46 10.61 -12.42
N ARG A 114 7.72 10.61 -11.11
CA ARG A 114 8.82 9.88 -10.48
C ARG A 114 8.38 9.12 -9.25
N ILE A 115 9.10 8.05 -8.92
CA ILE A 115 9.01 7.41 -7.61
C ILE A 115 9.93 8.20 -6.66
N VAL A 116 9.32 8.80 -5.63
CA VAL A 116 10.02 9.67 -4.65
C VAL A 116 10.34 8.95 -3.35
N ALA A 117 9.62 7.89 -3.03
CA ALA A 117 9.87 7.03 -1.88
C ALA A 117 9.34 5.61 -2.15
N SER A 118 9.89 4.62 -1.46
CA SER A 118 9.43 3.22 -1.55
C SER A 118 9.60 2.51 -0.21
N TYR A 119 8.65 1.63 0.10
CA TYR A 119 8.62 0.83 1.31
C TYR A 119 8.42 -0.64 0.96
N ALA A 120 9.18 -1.53 1.54
CA ALA A 120 8.99 -2.97 1.46
C ALA A 120 8.30 -3.48 2.72
N LYS A 121 7.22 -4.25 2.55
CA LYS A 121 6.49 -4.91 3.64
C LYS A 121 7.42 -5.71 4.52
N ARG A 122 7.27 -5.59 5.83
CA ARG A 122 8.17 -6.19 6.82
C ARG A 122 7.60 -7.43 7.45
N GLU A 123 6.31 -7.39 7.78
CA GLU A 123 5.60 -8.52 8.37
C GLU A 123 4.89 -9.29 7.26
N LEU A 124 5.39 -10.49 6.97
CA LEU A 124 4.86 -11.35 5.91
C LEU A 124 3.98 -12.44 6.53
N PRO A 125 2.65 -12.37 6.38
CA PRO A 125 1.76 -13.41 6.91
C PRO A 125 2.00 -14.74 6.19
N ASN A 126 2.00 -15.83 6.99
CA ASN A 126 2.20 -17.19 6.47
C ASN A 126 1.33 -18.16 7.27
N TYR A 127 0.03 -17.91 7.27
CA TYR A 127 -1.01 -18.67 7.98
C TYR A 127 -2.34 -18.58 7.24
N GLN A 128 -3.23 -19.55 7.44
CA GLN A 128 -4.53 -19.65 6.76
C GLN A 128 -4.38 -19.55 5.24
N VAL A 129 -4.95 -18.51 4.62
CA VAL A 129 -4.89 -18.26 3.17
C VAL A 129 -3.63 -17.51 2.72
N PHE A 130 -2.76 -17.12 3.65
CA PHE A 130 -1.56 -16.36 3.35
C PHE A 130 -0.34 -17.25 3.24
N ASP A 131 0.43 -17.10 2.16
CA ASP A 131 1.72 -17.77 1.94
C ASP A 131 2.77 -16.77 1.41
N GLU A 132 2.83 -15.55 2.01
CA GLU A 132 3.68 -14.47 1.48
C GLU A 132 5.17 -14.77 1.58
N ARG A 133 5.61 -15.56 2.57
CA ARG A 133 7.03 -15.97 2.71
C ARG A 133 7.50 -16.89 1.59
N ARG A 134 6.59 -17.50 0.84
CA ARG A 134 6.90 -18.25 -0.38
C ARG A 134 7.37 -17.33 -1.50
N TYR A 135 6.87 -16.10 -1.54
CA TYR A 135 7.05 -15.17 -2.67
C TYR A 135 7.98 -14.03 -2.36
N PHE A 136 7.94 -13.51 -1.13
CA PHE A 136 8.55 -12.25 -0.76
C PHE A 136 9.58 -12.39 0.36
N VAL A 137 10.52 -11.44 0.37
CA VAL A 137 11.48 -11.22 1.45
C VAL A 137 11.02 -10.00 2.27
N ALA A 138 11.19 -10.06 3.59
CA ALA A 138 10.83 -8.98 4.49
C ALA A 138 11.71 -7.75 4.30
N GLY A 139 11.08 -6.58 4.23
CA GLY A 139 11.76 -5.29 4.29
C GLY A 139 12.40 -5.03 5.65
N GLN A 140 13.32 -4.06 5.72
CA GLN A 140 14.10 -3.80 6.93
C GLN A 140 13.92 -2.38 7.49
N THR A 141 13.57 -1.41 6.63
CA THR A 141 13.62 0.02 6.96
C THR A 141 12.24 0.67 6.93
N PRO A 142 11.93 1.59 7.87
CA PRO A 142 10.73 2.41 7.76
C PRO A 142 10.86 3.36 6.56
N CYS A 143 9.69 3.80 6.05
CA CYS A 143 9.61 4.82 5.00
C CYS A 143 8.73 5.97 5.48
N VAL A 144 9.28 7.18 5.45
CA VAL A 144 8.56 8.42 5.73
C VAL A 144 8.81 9.38 4.57
N PHE A 145 7.75 9.99 4.05
CA PHE A 145 7.81 11.00 3.00
C PHE A 145 6.93 12.20 3.38
N GLU A 146 7.13 13.33 2.72
CA GLU A 146 6.41 14.56 3.04
C GLU A 146 5.40 14.92 1.95
N VAL A 147 4.19 15.33 2.36
CA VAL A 147 3.14 15.88 1.51
C VAL A 147 2.59 17.13 2.16
N GLU A 148 2.70 18.28 1.50
CA GLU A 148 2.21 19.58 2.01
C GLU A 148 2.64 19.89 3.46
N GLY A 149 3.89 19.52 3.83
CA GLY A 149 4.44 19.73 5.16
C GLY A 149 4.05 18.69 6.20
N VAL A 150 3.26 17.65 5.84
CA VAL A 150 2.92 16.53 6.72
C VAL A 150 3.80 15.33 6.39
N ARG A 151 4.46 14.76 7.40
CA ARG A 151 5.32 13.58 7.26
C ARG A 151 4.49 12.31 7.42
N VAL A 152 4.41 11.52 6.35
CA VAL A 152 3.58 10.32 6.24
C VAL A 152 4.43 9.06 6.33
N GLY A 153 4.17 8.21 7.31
CA GLY A 153 4.79 6.88 7.45
C GLY A 153 3.97 5.79 6.76
N LEU A 154 4.62 5.00 5.90
CA LEU A 154 3.99 3.90 5.18
C LEU A 154 4.02 2.58 5.95
N LEU A 155 2.90 1.86 5.92
CA LEU A 155 2.74 0.47 6.38
C LEU A 155 1.94 -0.32 5.33
N ILE A 156 2.22 -1.63 5.24
CA ILE A 156 1.47 -2.52 4.36
C ILE A 156 0.83 -3.63 5.20
N CYS A 157 -0.50 -3.63 5.26
CA CYS A 157 -1.35 -4.72 5.76
C CYS A 157 -0.90 -5.26 7.13
N GLU A 158 -0.26 -6.43 7.16
CA GLU A 158 0.20 -7.13 8.36
C GLU A 158 1.14 -6.28 9.23
N ASP A 159 1.90 -5.35 8.65
CA ASP A 159 2.76 -4.43 9.41
C ASP A 159 2.00 -3.68 10.49
N ALA A 160 0.75 -3.29 10.20
CA ALA A 160 -0.07 -2.53 11.12
C ALA A 160 -0.68 -3.36 12.27
N TRP A 161 -0.59 -4.70 12.21
CA TRP A 161 -1.00 -5.59 13.32
C TRP A 161 0.07 -5.69 14.41
N PHE A 162 1.30 -5.29 14.10
CA PHE A 162 2.43 -5.29 15.04
C PHE A 162 2.82 -3.87 15.45
N ALA A 163 3.31 -3.71 16.68
CA ALA A 163 3.69 -2.41 17.21
C ALA A 163 4.92 -1.83 16.50
N GLN A 164 5.92 -2.69 16.25
CA GLN A 164 7.26 -2.28 15.82
C GLN A 164 7.28 -1.48 14.52
N PRO A 165 6.59 -1.86 13.42
CA PRO A 165 6.62 -1.04 12.20
C PRO A 165 6.08 0.37 12.39
N ALA A 166 4.96 0.52 13.13
CA ALA A 166 4.36 1.83 13.41
C ALA A 166 5.24 2.70 14.33
N GLU A 167 5.83 2.10 15.39
CA GLU A 167 6.76 2.78 16.30
C GLU A 167 8.01 3.27 15.56
N GLN A 168 8.54 2.48 14.63
CA GLN A 168 9.69 2.87 13.83
C GLN A 168 9.35 3.98 12.82
N ALA A 169 8.15 3.96 12.22
CA ALA A 169 7.67 5.07 11.39
C ALA A 169 7.59 6.36 12.22
N LYS A 170 7.03 6.31 13.44
CA LYS A 170 7.01 7.44 14.37
C LYS A 170 8.42 7.90 14.72
N ALA A 171 9.33 6.99 15.08
CA ALA A 171 10.72 7.31 15.40
C ALA A 171 11.48 7.94 14.22
N ALA A 172 11.12 7.57 12.98
CA ALA A 172 11.62 8.19 11.75
C ALA A 172 10.97 9.55 11.46
N GLY A 173 10.05 10.01 12.31
CA GLY A 173 9.46 11.33 12.26
C GLY A 173 8.09 11.41 11.57
N ALA A 174 7.38 10.30 11.38
CA ALA A 174 6.02 10.32 10.86
C ALA A 174 5.07 11.10 11.79
N GLU A 175 4.11 11.80 11.18
CA GLU A 175 3.01 12.54 11.81
C GLU A 175 1.64 11.97 11.45
N LEU A 176 1.58 11.12 10.43
CA LEU A 176 0.42 10.38 9.96
C LEU A 176 0.87 8.97 9.54
N LEU A 177 0.10 7.94 9.88
CA LEU A 177 0.30 6.59 9.37
C LEU A 177 -0.62 6.33 8.17
N ALA A 178 -0.06 5.89 7.06
CA ALA A 178 -0.78 5.49 5.85
C ALA A 178 -0.63 3.98 5.66
N VAL A 179 -1.73 3.25 5.77
CA VAL A 179 -1.77 1.78 5.67
C VAL A 179 -2.48 1.39 4.38
N ILE A 180 -1.80 0.66 3.51
CA ILE A 180 -2.42 0.02 2.34
C ILE A 180 -2.65 -1.47 2.62
N ASN A 181 -3.81 -2.00 2.24
CA ASN A 181 -4.23 -3.32 2.68
C ASN A 181 -5.05 -4.10 1.64
N ALA A 182 -4.91 -5.44 1.68
CA ALA A 182 -5.69 -6.39 0.90
C ALA A 182 -5.89 -7.70 1.69
N SER A 183 -6.54 -7.64 2.86
CA SER A 183 -6.82 -8.85 3.63
C SER A 183 -8.20 -9.41 3.32
N PRO A 184 -8.33 -10.75 3.10
CA PRO A 184 -9.60 -11.40 2.84
C PRO A 184 -10.62 -11.19 3.96
N PHE A 185 -11.88 -11.13 3.56
CA PHE A 185 -13.02 -11.04 4.47
C PHE A 185 -13.24 -12.33 5.24
N HIS A 186 -13.51 -12.20 6.52
CA HIS A 186 -14.25 -13.18 7.31
C HIS A 186 -15.14 -12.46 8.34
N VAL A 187 -16.13 -13.17 8.88
CA VAL A 187 -17.08 -12.60 9.83
C VAL A 187 -16.36 -12.02 11.05
N GLY A 188 -16.63 -10.75 11.37
CA GLY A 188 -16.01 -10.01 12.48
C GLY A 188 -14.67 -9.36 12.16
N LYS A 189 -14.02 -9.67 11.02
CA LYS A 189 -12.67 -9.15 10.68
C LYS A 189 -12.62 -7.63 10.58
N GLY A 190 -13.68 -7.00 10.09
CA GLY A 190 -13.72 -5.54 9.98
C GLY A 190 -13.57 -4.85 11.34
N ASP A 191 -14.24 -5.36 12.36
CA ASP A 191 -14.18 -4.79 13.72
C ASP A 191 -12.84 -5.10 14.41
N GLU A 192 -12.29 -6.31 14.23
CA GLU A 192 -10.94 -6.66 14.69
C GLU A 192 -9.88 -5.75 14.08
N ARG A 193 -10.00 -5.45 12.79
CA ARG A 193 -9.09 -4.57 12.04
C ARG A 193 -9.14 -3.15 12.58
N GLU A 194 -10.34 -2.61 12.76
CA GLU A 194 -10.52 -1.28 13.32
C GLU A 194 -9.96 -1.19 14.75
N GLN A 195 -10.20 -2.21 15.58
CA GLN A 195 -9.63 -2.28 16.94
C GLN A 195 -8.10 -2.34 16.92
N ALA A 196 -7.49 -3.14 16.04
CA ALA A 196 -6.05 -3.22 15.90
C ALA A 196 -5.46 -1.87 15.47
N MET A 197 -6.10 -1.14 14.55
CA MET A 197 -5.63 0.18 14.11
C MET A 197 -5.79 1.23 15.23
N ARG A 198 -6.87 1.19 16.02
CA ARG A 198 -7.02 2.03 17.21
C ARG A 198 -5.89 1.79 18.22
N GLU A 199 -5.44 0.55 18.36
CA GLU A 199 -4.30 0.23 19.21
C GLU A 199 -3.00 0.85 18.66
N ARG A 200 -2.77 0.82 17.33
CA ARG A 200 -1.61 1.50 16.71
C ARG A 200 -1.65 3.02 16.94
N VAL A 201 -2.83 3.64 16.77
CA VAL A 201 -3.02 5.07 17.07
C VAL A 201 -2.69 5.36 18.54
N ARG A 202 -3.21 4.57 19.49
CA ARG A 202 -2.94 4.73 20.93
C ARG A 202 -1.45 4.64 21.28
N GLN A 203 -0.73 3.67 20.68
CA GLN A 203 0.71 3.45 20.93
C GLN A 203 1.57 4.54 20.33
N THR A 204 1.21 5.01 19.15
CA THR A 204 2.00 6.01 18.45
C THR A 204 1.58 7.46 18.74
N GLY A 205 0.32 7.69 19.09
CA GLY A 205 -0.29 9.02 19.16
C GLY A 205 -0.44 9.66 17.77
N LEU A 206 -0.38 8.87 16.69
CA LEU A 206 -0.48 9.36 15.32
C LEU A 206 -1.85 9.03 14.74
N PRO A 207 -2.48 9.97 13.99
CA PRO A 207 -3.65 9.63 13.18
C PRO A 207 -3.27 8.59 12.12
N LEU A 208 -4.28 7.84 11.62
CA LEU A 208 -4.07 6.73 10.71
C LEU A 208 -5.13 6.74 9.61
N VAL A 209 -4.70 6.50 8.38
CA VAL A 209 -5.58 6.24 7.22
C VAL A 209 -5.35 4.83 6.71
N TYR A 210 -6.44 4.11 6.48
CA TYR A 210 -6.45 2.72 6.07
C TYR A 210 -7.16 2.56 4.73
N ALA A 211 -6.44 2.22 3.67
CA ALA A 211 -6.98 1.97 2.34
C ALA A 211 -7.08 0.46 2.09
N HIS A 212 -8.28 -0.04 1.84
CA HIS A 212 -8.54 -1.46 1.69
C HIS A 212 -9.11 -1.81 0.31
N LEU A 213 -8.70 -2.98 -0.19
CA LEU A 213 -9.21 -3.58 -1.42
C LEU A 213 -10.70 -3.93 -1.28
N VAL A 214 -11.45 -3.76 -2.38
CA VAL A 214 -12.81 -4.29 -2.53
C VAL A 214 -12.85 -5.21 -3.75
N GLY A 215 -13.65 -6.28 -3.70
CA GLY A 215 -13.80 -7.21 -4.82
C GLY A 215 -13.70 -8.67 -4.42
N GLY A 216 -13.27 -9.51 -5.33
CA GLY A 216 -13.07 -10.93 -5.08
C GLY A 216 -12.07 -11.55 -6.06
N GLN A 217 -11.42 -12.62 -5.61
CA GLN A 217 -10.47 -13.41 -6.38
C GLN A 217 -10.53 -14.85 -5.90
N ASP A 218 -10.81 -15.79 -6.81
CA ASP A 218 -10.99 -17.21 -6.50
C ASP A 218 -12.00 -17.42 -5.33
N GLU A 219 -11.60 -18.06 -4.25
CA GLU A 219 -12.42 -18.29 -3.06
C GLU A 219 -12.40 -17.17 -2.02
N VAL A 220 -11.67 -16.08 -2.24
CA VAL A 220 -11.58 -14.98 -1.29
C VAL A 220 -12.32 -13.74 -1.79
N VAL A 221 -12.90 -12.99 -0.85
CA VAL A 221 -13.55 -11.71 -1.11
C VAL A 221 -12.95 -10.63 -0.21
N PHE A 222 -13.02 -9.37 -0.66
CA PHE A 222 -12.54 -8.19 0.04
C PHE A 222 -13.68 -7.21 0.21
N GLU A 223 -13.92 -6.82 1.46
CA GLU A 223 -15.13 -6.04 1.81
C GLU A 223 -14.97 -4.53 1.65
N GLY A 224 -13.75 -4.05 1.35
CA GLY A 224 -13.47 -2.62 1.46
C GLY A 224 -13.43 -2.18 2.91
N ARG A 225 -14.32 -1.28 3.34
CA ARG A 225 -14.30 -0.68 4.68
C ARG A 225 -12.96 0.05 4.93
N SER A 226 -12.53 0.86 3.97
CA SER A 226 -11.46 1.85 4.18
C SER A 226 -11.92 2.87 5.21
N PHE A 227 -11.02 3.36 6.07
CA PHE A 227 -11.38 4.27 7.14
C PHE A 227 -10.21 5.17 7.55
N ALA A 228 -10.50 6.21 8.32
CA ALA A 228 -9.50 7.06 8.95
C ALA A 228 -9.78 7.21 10.46
N LEU A 229 -8.71 7.26 11.25
CA LEU A 229 -8.73 7.52 12.69
C LEU A 229 -7.95 8.79 12.98
N ASP A 230 -8.50 9.66 13.84
CA ASP A 230 -7.73 10.77 14.39
C ASP A 230 -6.72 10.29 15.46
N ALA A 231 -5.95 11.22 16.02
CA ALA A 231 -4.92 10.91 17.03
C ALA A 231 -5.47 10.35 18.35
N ASP A 232 -6.78 10.53 18.61
CA ASP A 232 -7.47 9.95 19.76
C ASP A 232 -8.06 8.57 19.47
N GLY A 233 -7.94 8.09 18.21
CA GLY A 233 -8.50 6.84 17.74
C GLY A 233 -10.00 6.91 17.42
N THR A 234 -10.54 8.10 17.23
CA THR A 234 -11.93 8.30 16.78
C THR A 234 -12.02 8.12 15.28
N LEU A 235 -13.06 7.43 14.82
CA LEU A 235 -13.35 7.27 13.40
C LEU A 235 -13.80 8.61 12.81
N VAL A 236 -13.09 9.10 11.78
CA VAL A 236 -13.33 10.42 11.15
C VAL A 236 -13.61 10.33 9.64
N GLY A 237 -13.54 9.16 9.04
CA GLY A 237 -13.81 8.93 7.62
C GLY A 237 -13.82 7.46 7.26
#